data_da91c9351f5f0cc3b62ff7b26da73651
#
_entry.id   da91c9351f5f0cc3b62ff7b26da73651
#
_cell.length_a   1.000
_cell.length_b   1.000
_cell.length_c   1.000
_cell.angle_alpha   90.00
_cell.angle_beta   90.00
_cell.angle_gamma   90.00
#
_symmetry.space_group_name_H-M   'P 1'
#
loop_
_entity.id
_entity.type
_entity.pdbx_description
1 polymer ?
#
loop_
_entity_poly.entity_id
_entity_poly.type
_entity_poly.pdbx_seq_one_letter_code
_entity_poly.pdbx_strand_id
1 'polypeptide(L)'
;MLPSVALLYILLFQVKGFGPKLNKNENFEQLYSEGKEAYLSNDFSGCVHLMEAALQDQKFYTEIITRCKLDCQTQIQTQSAVIEHIQEMMPFEKLIRETLCLMKCKEGKIPQTRDEFASESTRADFESKKPYDYLQLCYYKTGQLQKAANAAYTHHIYNMEHAVMKENLDFYLAQPGVRAEDLVDAEEANYVKSYLAGRSQYRDEDWEGVVVSMEAALQEYLRAEEFCRTGCDKPFDMGW
;
A
#
# COMPACT_ATOMS: atom_id res chain seq x y z
N MET A 1 41.69 20.56 -28.12
CA MET A 1 41.82 21.02 -26.72
C MET A 1 40.49 21.49 -26.25
N LEU A 2 39.80 20.65 -25.53
CA LEU A 2 38.74 20.90 -24.52
C LEU A 2 38.28 19.54 -24.02
N PRO A 3 38.58 19.16 -22.80
CA PRO A 3 37.84 18.16 -22.10
C PRO A 3 37.21 18.72 -20.84
N SER A 4 36.26 17.99 -20.30
CA SER A 4 35.87 18.01 -18.89
C SER A 4 34.85 19.05 -18.47
N VAL A 5 33.58 18.83 -18.79
CA VAL A 5 32.46 19.33 -17.97
C VAL A 5 31.35 18.27 -17.79
N ALA A 6 31.49 17.08 -18.35
CA ALA A 6 30.44 16.04 -18.30
C ALA A 6 30.51 15.08 -17.11
N LEU A 7 31.39 15.28 -16.13
CA LEU A 7 31.66 14.31 -15.05
C LEU A 7 31.25 14.78 -13.64
N LEU A 8 30.49 15.88 -13.52
CA LEU A 8 30.14 16.45 -12.21
C LEU A 8 28.65 16.41 -11.85
N TYR A 9 27.79 15.67 -12.59
CA TYR A 9 26.34 15.63 -12.33
C TYR A 9 25.78 14.27 -11.88
N ILE A 10 26.65 13.29 -11.53
CA ILE A 10 26.18 11.95 -11.08
C ILE A 10 26.32 11.71 -9.57
N LEU A 11 26.67 12.70 -8.78
CA LEU A 11 26.98 12.48 -7.36
C LEU A 11 26.08 13.26 -6.38
N LEU A 12 24.79 13.40 -6.59
CA LEU A 12 23.93 13.97 -5.54
C LEU A 12 22.45 13.55 -5.67
N PHE A 13 22.15 12.25 -5.64
CA PHE A 13 20.82 11.81 -5.18
C PHE A 13 20.93 10.43 -4.54
N GLN A 14 21.73 10.32 -3.49
CA GLN A 14 21.46 9.34 -2.46
C GLN A 14 20.41 9.95 -1.52
N VAL A 15 19.17 9.82 -1.86
CA VAL A 15 18.06 9.96 -0.89
C VAL A 15 18.23 8.80 0.08
N LYS A 16 18.89 9.07 1.20
CA LYS A 16 18.83 8.19 2.38
C LYS A 16 17.38 8.16 2.81
N GLY A 17 16.67 7.08 2.46
CA GLY A 17 15.40 6.74 3.05
C GLY A 17 15.58 6.60 4.57
N PHE A 18 15.27 7.66 5.31
CA PHE A 18 15.09 7.63 6.75
C PHE A 18 13.69 7.09 7.03
N GLY A 19 13.46 5.81 6.70
CA GLY A 19 12.36 5.04 7.25
C GLY A 19 12.85 4.40 8.56
N PRO A 20 12.01 4.31 9.60
CA PRO A 20 12.37 3.53 10.79
C PRO A 20 12.76 2.13 10.32
N LYS A 21 13.89 1.61 10.85
CA LYS A 21 14.29 0.22 10.59
C LYS A 21 13.23 -0.65 11.24
N LEU A 22 12.26 -1.13 10.44
CA LEU A 22 11.33 -2.16 10.90
C LEU A 22 12.16 -3.33 11.44
N ASN A 23 11.82 -3.77 12.64
CA ASN A 23 12.35 -5.01 13.18
C ASN A 23 11.84 -6.15 12.27
N LYS A 24 12.73 -6.82 11.57
CA LYS A 24 12.39 -7.84 10.55
C LYS A 24 11.52 -9.00 11.08
N ASN A 25 11.37 -9.12 12.39
CA ASN A 25 10.65 -10.20 13.03
C ASN A 25 9.21 -9.84 13.46
N GLU A 26 8.84 -8.55 13.46
CA GLU A 26 7.50 -8.11 13.82
C GLU A 26 6.62 -8.04 12.56
N ASN A 27 5.41 -8.61 12.62
CA ASN A 27 4.42 -8.52 11.55
C ASN A 27 3.40 -7.42 11.84
N PHE A 28 2.65 -7.00 10.83
CA PHE A 28 1.68 -5.91 10.96
C PHE A 28 0.55 -6.23 11.96
N GLU A 29 0.20 -7.49 12.19
CA GLU A 29 -0.82 -7.87 13.19
C GLU A 29 -0.32 -7.61 14.60
N GLN A 30 0.92 -8.00 14.90
CA GLN A 30 1.52 -7.76 16.20
C GLN A 30 1.68 -6.26 16.45
N LEU A 31 2.26 -5.52 15.48
CA LEU A 31 2.40 -4.07 15.55
C LEU A 31 1.05 -3.36 15.75
N TYR A 32 0.01 -3.82 15.06
CA TYR A 32 -1.33 -3.29 15.19
C TYR A 32 -1.92 -3.57 16.57
N SER A 33 -1.73 -4.78 17.12
CA SER A 33 -2.17 -5.15 18.46
C SER A 33 -1.50 -4.29 19.53
N GLU A 34 -0.17 -4.15 19.45
CA GLU A 34 0.61 -3.29 20.35
C GLU A 34 0.20 -1.81 20.21
N GLY A 35 -0.08 -1.36 18.99
CA GLY A 35 -0.60 -0.01 18.74
C GLY A 35 -1.97 0.25 19.38
N LYS A 36 -2.87 -0.75 19.41
CA LYS A 36 -4.14 -0.66 20.14
C LYS A 36 -3.93 -0.60 21.65
N GLU A 37 -2.98 -1.36 22.18
CA GLU A 37 -2.63 -1.32 23.62
C GLU A 37 -2.03 0.03 24.01
N ALA A 38 -1.15 0.60 23.19
CA ALA A 38 -0.60 1.95 23.38
C ALA A 38 -1.72 3.01 23.38
N TYR A 39 -2.67 2.91 22.44
CA TYR A 39 -3.84 3.79 22.41
C TYR A 39 -4.66 3.70 23.70
N LEU A 40 -4.96 2.49 24.19
CA LEU A 40 -5.77 2.26 25.38
C LEU A 40 -5.05 2.72 26.67
N SER A 41 -3.72 2.64 26.69
CA SER A 41 -2.88 3.12 27.81
C SER A 41 -2.60 4.61 27.76
N ASN A 42 -3.11 5.35 26.77
CA ASN A 42 -2.84 6.76 26.50
C ASN A 42 -1.36 7.07 26.13
N ASP A 43 -0.59 6.07 25.71
CA ASP A 43 0.70 6.30 25.05
C ASP A 43 0.47 6.65 23.59
N PHE A 44 0.06 7.90 23.35
CA PHE A 44 -0.25 8.36 21.97
C PHE A 44 0.97 8.45 21.08
N SER A 45 2.16 8.62 21.63
CA SER A 45 3.40 8.60 20.85
C SER A 45 3.74 7.19 20.37
N GLY A 46 3.64 6.19 21.26
CA GLY A 46 3.77 4.78 20.92
C GLY A 46 2.69 4.34 19.92
N CYS A 47 1.44 4.77 20.11
CA CYS A 47 0.34 4.51 19.19
C CYS A 47 0.66 5.00 17.76
N VAL A 48 1.13 6.23 17.58
CA VAL A 48 1.53 6.76 16.27
C VAL A 48 2.59 5.88 15.63
N HIS A 49 3.66 5.61 16.38
CA HIS A 49 4.78 4.82 15.84
C HIS A 49 4.37 3.41 15.42
N LEU A 50 3.63 2.71 16.27
CA LEU A 50 3.22 1.32 16.04
C LEU A 50 2.19 1.21 14.91
N MET A 51 1.22 2.13 14.84
CA MET A 51 0.22 2.13 13.77
C MET A 51 0.82 2.51 12.41
N GLU A 52 1.73 3.51 12.35
CA GLU A 52 2.46 3.83 11.12
C GLU A 52 3.30 2.62 10.67
N ALA A 53 3.99 1.94 11.59
CA ALA A 53 4.78 0.76 11.30
C ALA A 53 3.91 -0.42 10.80
N ALA A 54 2.74 -0.64 11.43
CA ALA A 54 1.80 -1.68 11.01
C ALA A 54 1.27 -1.45 9.58
N LEU A 55 0.89 -0.21 9.25
CA LEU A 55 0.45 0.16 7.90
C LEU A 55 1.57 -0.03 6.86
N GLN A 56 2.78 0.38 7.20
CA GLN A 56 3.92 0.23 6.30
C GLN A 56 4.27 -1.25 6.06
N ASP A 57 4.25 -2.06 7.12
CA ASP A 57 4.55 -3.48 7.03
C ASP A 57 3.47 -4.24 6.26
N GLN A 58 2.20 -3.92 6.46
CA GLN A 58 1.09 -4.51 5.71
C GLN A 58 1.20 -4.20 4.20
N LYS A 59 1.51 -2.96 3.83
CA LYS A 59 1.75 -2.57 2.43
C LYS A 59 2.92 -3.34 1.84
N PHE A 60 4.03 -3.41 2.55
CA PHE A 60 5.23 -4.14 2.12
C PHE A 60 4.94 -5.64 1.91
N TYR A 61 4.25 -6.27 2.86
CA TYR A 61 3.88 -7.68 2.77
C TYR A 61 2.96 -7.95 1.58
N THR A 62 1.89 -7.15 1.44
CA THR A 62 0.94 -7.28 0.34
C THR A 62 1.63 -7.09 -1.02
N GLU A 63 2.53 -6.12 -1.12
CA GLU A 63 3.28 -5.85 -2.35
C GLU A 63 4.16 -7.04 -2.75
N ILE A 64 4.90 -7.64 -1.80
CA ILE A 64 5.75 -8.80 -2.07
C ILE A 64 4.92 -9.98 -2.53
N ILE A 65 3.85 -10.32 -1.80
CA ILE A 65 3.01 -11.47 -2.13
C ILE A 65 2.36 -11.30 -3.51
N THR A 66 1.78 -10.14 -3.78
CA THR A 66 1.12 -9.89 -5.06
C THR A 66 2.11 -9.89 -6.22
N ARG A 67 3.31 -9.31 -6.05
CA ARG A 67 4.37 -9.37 -7.07
C ARG A 67 4.83 -10.81 -7.31
N CYS A 68 5.05 -11.60 -6.25
CA CYS A 68 5.40 -13.00 -6.40
C CYS A 68 4.31 -13.78 -7.15
N LYS A 69 3.03 -13.52 -6.88
CA LYS A 69 1.92 -14.15 -7.62
C LYS A 69 1.96 -13.78 -9.11
N LEU A 70 2.09 -12.49 -9.45
CA LEU A 70 2.18 -12.00 -10.83
C LEU A 70 3.36 -12.64 -11.58
N ASP A 71 4.55 -12.62 -10.98
CA ASP A 71 5.76 -13.19 -11.58
C ASP A 71 5.58 -14.69 -11.83
N CYS A 72 5.02 -15.42 -10.86
CA CYS A 72 4.80 -16.86 -10.98
C CYS A 72 3.73 -17.20 -12.03
N GLN A 73 2.63 -16.46 -12.09
CA GLN A 73 1.58 -16.64 -13.11
C GLN A 73 2.16 -16.41 -14.52
N THR A 74 2.93 -15.35 -14.71
CA THR A 74 3.58 -15.04 -15.99
C THR A 74 4.57 -16.13 -16.39
N GLN A 75 5.42 -16.57 -15.45
CA GLN A 75 6.40 -17.63 -15.71
C GLN A 75 5.74 -18.94 -16.13
N ILE A 76 4.63 -19.31 -15.51
CA ILE A 76 3.94 -20.57 -15.79
C ILE A 76 3.17 -20.53 -17.09
N GLN A 77 2.57 -19.38 -17.43
CA GLN A 77 1.90 -19.20 -18.73
C GLN A 77 2.84 -19.35 -19.91
N THR A 78 4.13 -19.03 -19.74
CA THR A 78 5.15 -19.14 -20.80
C THR A 78 5.80 -20.51 -20.90
N GLN A 79 5.56 -21.41 -19.93
CA GLN A 79 6.15 -22.76 -19.92
C GLN A 79 5.16 -23.80 -20.45
N SER A 80 5.65 -24.71 -21.32
CA SER A 80 4.86 -25.85 -21.76
C SER A 80 4.54 -26.78 -20.59
N ALA A 81 3.32 -27.34 -20.59
CA ALA A 81 2.95 -28.36 -19.62
C ALA A 81 3.80 -29.62 -19.77
N VAL A 82 4.18 -30.26 -18.67
CA VAL A 82 4.91 -31.53 -18.69
C VAL A 82 3.97 -32.70 -18.97
N ILE A 83 2.68 -32.56 -18.55
CA ILE A 83 1.65 -33.60 -18.67
C ILE A 83 0.64 -33.23 -19.78
N GLU A 84 1.17 -32.95 -20.99
CA GLU A 84 0.32 -32.50 -22.12
C GLU A 84 -0.70 -33.56 -22.59
N HIS A 85 -0.40 -34.84 -22.40
CA HIS A 85 -1.23 -35.94 -22.88
C HIS A 85 -2.36 -36.35 -21.92
N ILE A 86 -2.43 -35.74 -20.74
CA ILE A 86 -3.50 -35.96 -19.77
C ILE A 86 -4.18 -34.61 -19.46
N GLN A 87 -5.11 -34.18 -20.30
CA GLN A 87 -5.78 -32.88 -20.19
C GLN A 87 -6.42 -32.63 -18.83
N GLU A 88 -6.95 -33.68 -18.20
CA GLU A 88 -7.60 -33.60 -16.88
C GLU A 88 -6.60 -33.23 -15.75
N MET A 89 -5.31 -33.50 -15.94
CA MET A 89 -4.25 -33.23 -14.94
C MET A 89 -3.60 -31.85 -15.13
N MET A 90 -3.80 -31.19 -16.24
CA MET A 90 -3.18 -29.88 -16.52
C MET A 90 -3.52 -28.80 -15.47
N PRO A 91 -4.76 -28.68 -14.96
CA PRO A 91 -5.07 -27.71 -13.90
C PRO A 91 -4.29 -27.97 -12.61
N PHE A 92 -4.11 -29.24 -12.25
CA PHE A 92 -3.35 -29.63 -11.04
C PHE A 92 -1.85 -29.35 -11.22
N GLU A 93 -1.30 -29.63 -12.38
CA GLU A 93 0.09 -29.31 -12.68
C GLU A 93 0.33 -27.80 -12.56
N LYS A 94 -0.54 -27.00 -13.16
CA LYS A 94 -0.46 -25.53 -13.08
C LYS A 94 -0.47 -25.07 -11.62
N LEU A 95 -1.42 -25.56 -10.82
CA LEU A 95 -1.55 -25.21 -9.42
C LEU A 95 -0.30 -25.54 -8.61
N ILE A 96 0.25 -26.76 -8.79
CA ILE A 96 1.46 -27.19 -8.07
C ILE A 96 2.64 -26.27 -8.44
N ARG A 97 2.81 -25.96 -9.72
CA ARG A 97 3.88 -25.08 -10.18
C ARG A 97 3.76 -23.68 -9.62
N GLU A 98 2.54 -23.11 -9.61
CA GLU A 98 2.26 -21.80 -9.03
C GLU A 98 2.60 -21.79 -7.54
N THR A 99 2.16 -22.79 -6.80
CA THR A 99 2.46 -22.93 -5.37
C THR A 99 3.96 -23.02 -5.09
N LEU A 100 4.68 -23.90 -5.79
CA LEU A 100 6.12 -24.05 -5.61
C LEU A 100 6.90 -22.79 -6.01
N CYS A 101 6.49 -22.12 -7.09
CA CYS A 101 7.07 -20.85 -7.49
C CYS A 101 6.86 -19.78 -6.41
N LEU A 102 5.64 -19.66 -5.88
CA LEU A 102 5.31 -18.69 -4.85
C LEU A 102 6.10 -18.93 -3.57
N MET A 103 6.19 -20.17 -3.10
CA MET A 103 7.04 -20.56 -1.95
C MET A 103 8.48 -20.10 -2.15
N LYS A 104 9.08 -20.45 -3.30
CA LYS A 104 10.46 -20.07 -3.63
C LYS A 104 10.65 -18.54 -3.75
N CYS A 105 9.66 -17.83 -4.29
CA CYS A 105 9.73 -16.38 -4.41
C CYS A 105 9.71 -15.70 -3.03
N LYS A 106 8.93 -16.24 -2.09
CA LYS A 106 8.83 -15.71 -0.73
C LYS A 106 10.09 -15.94 0.10
N GLU A 107 10.72 -17.11 0.02
CA GLU A 107 11.89 -17.49 0.83
C GLU A 107 13.02 -16.44 0.81
N GLY A 108 13.23 -15.77 -0.33
CA GLY A 108 14.26 -14.74 -0.45
C GLY A 108 13.84 -13.32 -0.01
N LYS A 109 12.55 -13.08 0.22
CA LYS A 109 11.98 -11.75 0.41
C LYS A 109 11.32 -11.56 1.78
N ILE A 110 10.78 -12.62 2.36
CA ILE A 110 10.11 -12.61 3.66
C ILE A 110 10.93 -13.48 4.63
N PRO A 111 11.27 -12.98 5.82
CA PRO A 111 11.98 -13.78 6.83
C PRO A 111 11.15 -15.00 7.26
N GLN A 112 11.78 -16.17 7.34
CA GLN A 112 11.12 -17.43 7.76
C GLN A 112 10.62 -17.41 9.22
N THR A 113 11.15 -16.50 10.03
CA THR A 113 10.75 -16.31 11.44
C THR A 113 9.49 -15.46 11.60
N ARG A 114 8.96 -14.93 10.50
CA ARG A 114 7.77 -14.11 10.52
C ARG A 114 6.53 -15.00 10.48
N ASP A 115 5.60 -14.80 11.42
CA ASP A 115 4.27 -15.38 11.31
C ASP A 115 3.58 -14.87 10.05
N GLU A 116 3.26 -15.80 9.14
CA GLU A 116 2.76 -15.43 7.81
C GLU A 116 1.29 -15.02 7.81
N PHE A 117 0.56 -15.30 8.89
CA PHE A 117 -0.89 -15.12 8.91
C PHE A 117 -1.33 -14.03 9.86
N ALA A 118 -1.92 -13.00 9.29
CA ALA A 118 -2.80 -12.15 10.06
C ALA A 118 -4.18 -12.82 10.19
N SER A 119 -4.78 -12.71 11.35
CA SER A 119 -6.15 -13.15 11.61
C SER A 119 -7.13 -12.48 10.63
N GLU A 120 -8.24 -13.14 10.35
CA GLU A 120 -9.28 -12.59 9.49
C GLU A 120 -9.81 -11.25 10.01
N SER A 121 -9.92 -11.10 11.33
CA SER A 121 -10.32 -9.85 11.97
C SER A 121 -9.33 -8.72 11.72
N THR A 122 -8.02 -8.99 11.82
CA THR A 122 -7.00 -7.98 11.53
C THR A 122 -7.02 -7.59 10.04
N ARG A 123 -7.18 -8.56 9.15
CA ARG A 123 -7.31 -8.25 7.71
C ARG A 123 -8.51 -7.36 7.41
N ALA A 124 -9.67 -7.67 7.99
CA ALA A 124 -10.88 -6.86 7.86
C ALA A 124 -10.70 -5.43 8.41
N ASP A 125 -9.98 -5.27 9.54
CA ASP A 125 -9.64 -3.96 10.09
C ASP A 125 -8.77 -3.13 9.12
N PHE A 126 -7.79 -3.75 8.45
CA PHE A 126 -6.96 -3.05 7.46
C PHE A 126 -7.72 -2.76 6.16
N GLU A 127 -8.58 -3.66 5.70
CA GLU A 127 -9.46 -3.44 4.55
C GLU A 127 -10.41 -2.25 4.79
N SER A 128 -11.00 -2.16 5.98
CA SER A 128 -11.87 -1.05 6.39
C SER A 128 -11.12 0.22 6.81
N LYS A 129 -9.80 0.26 6.70
CA LYS A 129 -8.96 1.41 7.09
C LYS A 129 -9.04 1.77 8.57
N LYS A 130 -9.38 0.81 9.42
CA LYS A 130 -9.50 0.98 10.88
C LYS A 130 -8.22 1.52 11.57
N PRO A 131 -6.98 1.20 11.16
CA PRO A 131 -5.78 1.81 11.73
C PRO A 131 -5.77 3.34 11.67
N TYR A 132 -6.38 3.96 10.65
CA TYR A 132 -6.49 5.42 10.56
C TYR A 132 -7.47 6.02 11.57
N ASP A 133 -8.47 5.25 12.03
CA ASP A 133 -9.36 5.67 13.11
C ASP A 133 -8.60 5.83 14.45
N TYR A 134 -7.62 4.97 14.73
CA TYR A 134 -6.73 5.14 15.88
C TYR A 134 -5.73 6.29 15.66
N LEU A 135 -5.11 6.31 14.48
CA LEU A 135 -4.08 7.31 14.15
C LEU A 135 -4.58 8.75 14.24
N GLN A 136 -5.82 9.03 13.80
CA GLN A 136 -6.35 10.39 13.82
C GLN A 136 -6.34 10.98 15.24
N LEU A 137 -6.72 10.20 16.25
CA LEU A 137 -6.70 10.65 17.64
C LEU A 137 -5.27 10.70 18.20
N CYS A 138 -4.42 9.71 17.89
CA CYS A 138 -3.03 9.68 18.36
C CYS A 138 -2.23 10.87 17.80
N TYR A 139 -2.42 11.24 16.52
CA TYR A 139 -1.83 12.45 15.95
C TYR A 139 -2.35 13.73 16.61
N TYR A 140 -3.66 13.81 16.86
CA TYR A 140 -4.25 14.94 17.56
C TYR A 140 -3.65 15.14 18.94
N LYS A 141 -3.57 14.08 19.74
CA LYS A 141 -3.01 14.09 21.10
C LYS A 141 -1.50 14.43 21.13
N THR A 142 -0.77 14.14 20.05
CA THR A 142 0.65 14.50 19.89
C THR A 142 0.86 15.84 19.20
N GLY A 143 -0.20 16.62 18.92
CA GLY A 143 -0.10 17.95 18.33
C GLY A 143 0.14 17.97 16.82
N GLN A 144 0.02 16.84 16.13
CA GLN A 144 0.22 16.71 14.68
C GLN A 144 -1.12 16.91 13.92
N LEU A 145 -1.69 18.12 14.01
CA LEU A 145 -3.07 18.41 13.60
C LEU A 145 -3.35 18.11 12.12
N GLN A 146 -2.46 18.48 11.19
CA GLN A 146 -2.65 18.19 9.77
C GLN A 146 -2.63 16.69 9.50
N LYS A 147 -1.76 15.93 10.17
CA LYS A 147 -1.75 14.47 10.04
C LYS A 147 -3.01 13.83 10.64
N ALA A 148 -3.55 14.39 11.74
CA ALA A 148 -4.83 13.95 12.29
C ALA A 148 -5.98 14.14 11.28
N ALA A 149 -6.03 15.30 10.63
CA ALA A 149 -7.00 15.58 9.57
C ALA A 149 -6.83 14.63 8.37
N ASN A 150 -5.60 14.37 7.93
CA ASN A 150 -5.32 13.45 6.82
C ASN A 150 -5.74 12.01 7.16
N ALA A 151 -5.46 11.53 8.38
CA ALA A 151 -5.89 10.20 8.82
C ALA A 151 -7.43 10.08 8.90
N ALA A 152 -8.10 11.09 9.46
CA ALA A 152 -9.56 11.14 9.50
C ALA A 152 -10.16 11.19 8.08
N TYR A 153 -9.56 11.97 7.18
CA TYR A 153 -9.97 12.05 5.76
C TYR A 153 -9.82 10.70 5.06
N THR A 154 -8.65 10.05 5.18
CA THR A 154 -8.40 8.72 4.61
C THR A 154 -9.45 7.72 5.10
N HIS A 155 -9.69 7.64 6.42
CA HIS A 155 -10.72 6.74 6.94
C HIS A 155 -12.12 7.08 6.40
N HIS A 156 -12.47 8.36 6.35
CA HIS A 156 -13.81 8.81 5.95
C HIS A 156 -14.14 8.48 4.49
N ILE A 157 -13.20 8.65 3.55
CA ILE A 157 -13.47 8.36 2.12
C ILE A 157 -13.71 6.88 1.85
N TYR A 158 -13.16 5.98 2.67
CA TYR A 158 -13.41 4.53 2.60
C TYR A 158 -14.63 4.08 3.42
N ASN A 159 -15.12 4.93 4.35
CA ASN A 159 -16.22 4.62 5.26
C ASN A 159 -17.17 5.83 5.39
N MET A 160 -17.79 6.25 4.28
CA MET A 160 -18.60 7.48 4.19
C MET A 160 -19.81 7.48 5.15
N GLU A 161 -20.32 6.29 5.52
CA GLU A 161 -21.44 6.13 6.45
C GLU A 161 -21.04 6.32 7.92
N HIS A 162 -19.74 6.48 8.21
CA HIS A 162 -19.25 6.61 9.56
C HIS A 162 -19.37 8.06 10.06
N ALA A 163 -20.54 8.41 10.64
CA ALA A 163 -20.88 9.79 11.04
C ALA A 163 -19.84 10.42 11.98
N VAL A 164 -19.40 9.67 13.01
CA VAL A 164 -18.40 10.16 13.99
C VAL A 164 -17.08 10.57 13.34
N MET A 165 -16.63 9.82 12.32
CA MET A 165 -15.39 10.18 11.64
C MET A 165 -15.53 11.47 10.83
N LYS A 166 -16.70 11.72 10.25
CA LYS A 166 -17.00 12.98 9.59
C LYS A 166 -16.95 14.14 10.59
N GLU A 167 -17.56 13.98 11.75
CA GLU A 167 -17.52 15.00 12.82
C GLU A 167 -16.08 15.26 13.30
N ASN A 168 -15.26 14.21 13.44
CA ASN A 168 -13.85 14.35 13.78
C ASN A 168 -13.06 15.11 12.69
N LEU A 169 -13.30 14.81 11.41
CA LEU A 169 -12.67 15.53 10.31
C LEU A 169 -13.05 17.01 10.31
N ASP A 170 -14.34 17.31 10.46
CA ASP A 170 -14.82 18.71 10.54
C ASP A 170 -14.20 19.44 11.73
N PHE A 171 -14.06 18.77 12.88
CA PHE A 171 -13.38 19.30 14.05
C PHE A 171 -11.90 19.61 13.77
N TYR A 172 -11.17 18.72 13.09
CA TYR A 172 -9.74 18.95 12.76
C TYR A 172 -9.59 20.09 11.76
N LEU A 173 -10.45 20.18 10.76
CA LEU A 173 -10.43 21.28 9.78
C LEU A 173 -10.70 22.65 10.40
N ALA A 174 -11.38 22.70 11.53
CA ALA A 174 -11.60 23.94 12.28
C ALA A 174 -10.38 24.35 13.16
N GLN A 175 -9.36 23.50 13.28
CA GLN A 175 -8.20 23.80 14.11
C GLN A 175 -7.24 24.80 13.42
N PRO A 176 -6.59 25.70 14.20
CA PRO A 176 -5.60 26.61 13.64
C PRO A 176 -4.44 25.86 12.98
N GLY A 177 -4.07 26.26 11.76
CA GLY A 177 -2.95 25.69 11.03
C GLY A 177 -3.28 24.43 10.20
N VAL A 178 -4.51 23.92 10.26
CA VAL A 178 -4.99 22.87 9.36
C VAL A 178 -5.62 23.50 8.13
N ARG A 179 -5.25 23.02 6.94
CA ARG A 179 -5.77 23.51 5.68
C ARG A 179 -6.45 22.40 4.90
N ALA A 180 -7.65 22.69 4.42
CA ALA A 180 -8.43 21.71 3.65
C ALA A 180 -7.76 21.35 2.32
N GLU A 181 -7.04 22.30 1.70
CA GLU A 181 -6.29 22.07 0.47
C GLU A 181 -5.07 21.15 0.64
N ASP A 182 -4.60 20.96 1.88
CA ASP A 182 -3.50 20.06 2.22
C ASP A 182 -3.99 18.67 2.67
N LEU A 183 -5.28 18.39 2.54
CA LEU A 183 -5.78 17.04 2.81
C LEU A 183 -5.21 16.04 1.81
N VAL A 184 -4.66 14.97 2.34
CA VAL A 184 -4.07 13.89 1.56
C VAL A 184 -4.70 12.56 1.98
N ASP A 185 -5.17 11.80 1.00
CA ASP A 185 -5.49 10.39 1.21
C ASP A 185 -4.18 9.57 1.24
N ALA A 186 -3.88 8.96 2.39
CA ALA A 186 -2.69 8.13 2.55
C ALA A 186 -2.73 6.81 1.76
N GLU A 187 -3.90 6.46 1.22
CA GLU A 187 -4.15 5.26 0.41
C GLU A 187 -4.39 5.59 -1.08
N GLU A 188 -4.19 6.87 -1.47
CA GLU A 188 -4.43 7.31 -2.84
C GLU A 188 -3.60 6.52 -3.85
N ALA A 189 -4.27 5.97 -4.86
CA ALA A 189 -3.60 5.25 -5.93
C ALA A 189 -2.85 6.22 -6.87
N ASN A 190 -1.70 5.80 -7.39
CA ASN A 190 -0.82 6.65 -8.20
C ASN A 190 -1.52 7.26 -9.41
N TYR A 191 -2.43 6.51 -10.08
CA TYR A 191 -3.15 6.98 -11.26
C TYR A 191 -4.04 8.20 -11.00
N VAL A 192 -4.44 8.44 -9.74
CA VAL A 192 -5.31 9.57 -9.38
C VAL A 192 -4.61 10.90 -9.67
N LYS A 193 -3.32 11.03 -9.37
CA LYS A 193 -2.54 12.23 -9.64
C LYS A 193 -2.48 12.55 -11.12
N SER A 194 -2.17 11.55 -11.95
CA SER A 194 -2.11 11.70 -13.42
C SER A 194 -3.49 12.06 -13.98
N TYR A 195 -4.56 11.43 -13.46
CA TYR A 195 -5.93 11.74 -13.85
C TYR A 195 -6.33 13.19 -13.49
N LEU A 196 -6.02 13.64 -12.26
CA LEU A 196 -6.33 15.01 -11.83
C LEU A 196 -5.54 16.04 -12.62
N ALA A 197 -4.28 15.77 -12.97
CA ALA A 197 -3.48 16.61 -13.84
C ALA A 197 -4.15 16.75 -15.23
N GLY A 198 -4.54 15.64 -15.86
CA GLY A 198 -5.23 15.65 -17.14
C GLY A 198 -6.56 16.40 -17.09
N ARG A 199 -7.33 16.30 -15.99
CA ARG A 199 -8.55 17.08 -15.79
C ARG A 199 -8.28 18.58 -15.68
N SER A 200 -7.19 18.99 -15.05
CA SER A 200 -6.81 20.41 -14.99
C SER A 200 -6.42 20.92 -16.36
N GLN A 201 -5.54 20.21 -17.07
CA GLN A 201 -5.10 20.54 -18.43
C GLN A 201 -6.28 20.62 -19.42
N TYR A 202 -7.29 19.75 -19.28
CA TYR A 202 -8.51 19.83 -20.08
C TYR A 202 -9.27 21.15 -19.87
N ARG A 203 -9.32 21.65 -18.65
CA ARG A 203 -9.96 22.95 -18.36
C ARG A 203 -9.16 24.14 -18.90
N ASP A 204 -7.81 23.95 -18.95
CA ASP A 204 -6.88 24.97 -19.44
C ASP A 204 -6.67 24.89 -20.97
N GLU A 205 -7.41 24.00 -21.67
CA GLU A 205 -7.35 23.75 -23.11
C GLU A 205 -5.96 23.28 -23.61
N ASP A 206 -5.13 22.71 -22.71
CA ASP A 206 -3.84 22.08 -23.04
C ASP A 206 -4.08 20.62 -23.52
N TRP A 207 -4.47 20.49 -24.77
CA TRP A 207 -4.86 19.17 -25.36
C TRP A 207 -3.71 18.17 -25.42
N GLU A 208 -2.49 18.62 -25.64
CA GLU A 208 -1.31 17.76 -25.66
C GLU A 208 -1.03 17.22 -24.26
N GLY A 209 -1.04 18.07 -23.25
CA GLY A 209 -0.92 17.69 -21.86
C GLY A 209 -2.02 16.72 -21.40
N VAL A 210 -3.28 16.96 -21.83
CA VAL A 210 -4.41 16.04 -21.55
C VAL A 210 -4.11 14.64 -22.02
N VAL A 211 -3.68 14.46 -23.29
CA VAL A 211 -3.40 13.15 -23.86
C VAL A 211 -2.31 12.44 -23.04
N VAL A 212 -1.20 13.09 -22.79
CA VAL A 212 -0.08 12.54 -22.02
C VAL A 212 -0.51 12.10 -20.62
N SER A 213 -1.21 12.99 -19.91
CA SER A 213 -1.63 12.72 -18.53
C SER A 213 -2.71 11.62 -18.44
N MET A 214 -3.66 11.58 -19.37
CA MET A 214 -4.72 10.56 -19.38
C MET A 214 -4.18 9.19 -19.81
N GLU A 215 -3.24 9.13 -20.77
CA GLU A 215 -2.58 7.87 -21.12
C GLU A 215 -1.75 7.32 -19.96
N ALA A 216 -1.01 8.18 -19.25
CA ALA A 216 -0.29 7.79 -18.04
C ALA A 216 -1.24 7.28 -16.95
N ALA A 217 -2.34 8.00 -16.69
CA ALA A 217 -3.36 7.59 -15.74
C ALA A 217 -3.98 6.23 -16.09
N LEU A 218 -4.30 6.00 -17.37
CA LEU A 218 -4.84 4.73 -17.84
C LEU A 218 -3.86 3.58 -17.64
N GLN A 219 -2.59 3.76 -17.98
CA GLN A 219 -1.56 2.74 -17.79
C GLN A 219 -1.36 2.39 -16.31
N GLU A 220 -1.31 3.40 -15.45
CA GLU A 220 -1.18 3.20 -14.01
C GLU A 220 -2.43 2.53 -13.41
N TYR A 221 -3.62 2.91 -13.89
CA TYR A 221 -4.88 2.27 -13.48
C TYR A 221 -4.92 0.79 -13.84
N LEU A 222 -4.55 0.43 -15.07
CA LEU A 222 -4.53 -0.97 -15.53
C LEU A 222 -3.54 -1.82 -14.71
N ARG A 223 -2.38 -1.26 -14.35
CA ARG A 223 -1.43 -1.93 -13.45
C ARG A 223 -2.00 -2.10 -12.04
N ALA A 224 -2.66 -1.06 -11.52
CA ALA A 224 -3.29 -1.12 -10.19
C ALA A 224 -4.45 -2.13 -10.16
N GLU A 225 -5.24 -2.21 -11.23
CA GLU A 225 -6.34 -3.19 -11.38
C GLU A 225 -5.79 -4.62 -11.44
N GLU A 226 -4.77 -4.87 -12.25
CA GLU A 226 -4.12 -6.17 -12.34
C GLU A 226 -3.54 -6.60 -10.98
N PHE A 227 -2.87 -5.69 -10.29
CA PHE A 227 -2.33 -5.91 -8.97
C PHE A 227 -3.42 -6.23 -7.94
N CYS A 228 -4.51 -5.45 -7.92
CA CYS A 228 -5.64 -5.65 -7.04
C CYS A 228 -6.31 -7.01 -7.30
N ARG A 229 -6.59 -7.33 -8.56
CA ARG A 229 -7.20 -8.60 -8.95
C ARG A 229 -6.35 -9.79 -8.55
N THR A 230 -5.03 -9.74 -8.80
CA THR A 230 -4.09 -10.79 -8.41
C THR A 230 -4.02 -10.97 -6.89
N GLY A 231 -4.06 -9.86 -6.14
CA GLY A 231 -4.10 -9.90 -4.68
C GLY A 231 -5.39 -10.52 -4.11
N CYS A 232 -6.52 -10.31 -4.80
CA CYS A 232 -7.84 -10.84 -4.41
C CYS A 232 -8.09 -12.26 -4.89
N ASP A 233 -7.30 -12.77 -5.84
CA ASP A 233 -7.44 -14.13 -6.37
C ASP A 233 -6.99 -15.16 -5.33
N LYS A 234 -7.99 -15.79 -4.69
CA LYS A 234 -7.78 -16.64 -3.49
C LYS A 234 -7.95 -18.14 -3.66
N PRO A 235 -8.15 -18.78 -4.83
CA PRO A 235 -8.60 -20.17 -4.79
C PRO A 235 -7.61 -21.11 -4.08
N PHE A 236 -6.35 -20.73 -3.93
CA PHE A 236 -5.32 -21.57 -3.32
C PHE A 236 -4.29 -20.79 -2.50
N ASP A 237 -4.72 -19.71 -1.87
CA ASP A 237 -3.92 -19.13 -0.79
C ASP A 237 -3.99 -20.09 0.40
N MET A 238 -3.15 -21.12 0.33
CA MET A 238 -3.02 -22.14 1.38
C MET A 238 -2.29 -21.58 2.59
N GLY A 239 -2.23 -20.27 2.66
CA GLY A 239 -1.65 -19.58 3.77
C GLY A 239 -0.14 -19.75 3.90
N TRP A 240 0.51 -19.98 2.81
CA TRP A 240 1.97 -20.07 2.75
C TRP A 240 2.63 -18.69 2.69
#